data_3a40ecccdb43e7a086b30ed79eeedc63
#
_entry.id   3a40ecccdb43e7a086b30ed79eeedc63
#
_cell.length_a   1.000
_cell.length_b   1.000
_cell.length_c   1.000
_cell.angle_alpha   90.00
_cell.angle_beta   90.00
_cell.angle_gamma   90.00
#
_symmetry.space_group_name_H-M   'P 1'
#
loop_
_entity.id
_entity.type
_entity.pdbx_description
1 polymer ?
#
loop_
_entity_poly.entity_id
_entity_poly.type
_entity_poly.pdbx_seq_one_letter_code
_entity_poly.pdbx_strand_id
1 'polypeptide(L)'
;MKGMVTNMWAYESVFYQIYPMGFCGVPFENDGVQRHEIKRVEDWIPHMQKLGVNAVYFSPVFESDTHGYNTRDYRKIDVRLGTNEDFKEVCDALHRAGIRVVLDGVFNHVGRGFAQFQDVIRNRENSPYVNWFYRIDFGGNSNYNDGRWYEGWEGCFDLVKLNLQNPDVVNYLLD
;
A
#
# COMPACT_ATOMS: atom_id res chain seq x y z
N MET A 1 -5.75 29.05 30.06
CA MET A 1 -5.65 27.72 29.42
C MET A 1 -4.28 27.63 28.74
N LYS A 2 -3.31 26.94 29.34
CA LYS A 2 -2.03 26.66 28.67
C LYS A 2 -2.31 25.61 27.62
N GLY A 3 -2.21 26.00 26.34
CA GLY A 3 -2.32 25.03 25.23
C GLY A 3 -1.30 23.94 25.44
N MET A 4 -1.77 22.67 25.43
CA MET A 4 -0.90 21.53 25.28
C MET A 4 -0.21 21.69 23.92
N VAL A 5 1.05 22.09 23.94
CA VAL A 5 1.94 21.92 22.79
C VAL A 5 2.15 20.40 22.71
N THR A 6 1.29 19.74 21.95
CA THR A 6 1.56 18.37 21.52
C THR A 6 2.85 18.44 20.73
N ASN A 7 3.89 17.80 21.24
CA ASN A 7 5.19 17.69 20.56
C ASN A 7 4.93 16.91 19.24
N MET A 8 4.63 17.66 18.19
CA MET A 8 4.34 17.08 16.88
C MET A 8 5.68 16.85 16.19
N TRP A 9 6.32 15.73 16.53
CA TRP A 9 7.62 15.30 16.04
C TRP A 9 7.78 15.49 14.51
N ALA A 10 6.71 15.37 13.76
CA ALA A 10 6.73 15.51 12.30
C ALA A 10 7.16 16.92 11.83
N TYR A 11 6.80 17.98 12.59
CA TYR A 11 7.20 19.35 12.22
C TYR A 11 8.69 19.63 12.46
N GLU A 12 9.34 18.82 13.28
CA GLU A 12 10.77 18.94 13.59
C GLU A 12 11.59 17.92 12.80
N SER A 13 10.95 17.17 11.88
CA SER A 13 11.59 16.08 11.15
C SER A 13 12.05 16.48 9.77
N VAL A 14 13.21 15.96 9.41
CA VAL A 14 13.71 15.91 8.03
C VAL A 14 13.30 14.55 7.44
N PHE A 15 12.37 14.60 6.48
CA PHE A 15 11.87 13.40 5.83
C PHE A 15 12.71 13.03 4.61
N TYR A 16 12.93 11.74 4.42
CA TYR A 16 13.45 11.16 3.20
C TYR A 16 12.41 10.21 2.61
N GLN A 17 12.00 10.43 1.37
CA GLN A 17 11.03 9.56 0.70
C GLN A 17 11.74 8.49 -0.11
N ILE A 18 11.26 7.26 0.00
CA ILE A 18 11.70 6.12 -0.82
C ILE A 18 10.47 5.56 -1.56
N TYR A 19 10.55 5.50 -2.88
CA TYR A 19 9.65 4.69 -3.71
C TYR A 19 10.27 3.30 -3.88
N PRO A 20 9.79 2.27 -3.15
CA PRO A 20 10.53 1.02 -2.99
C PRO A 20 10.73 0.26 -4.30
N MET A 21 9.70 0.19 -5.17
CA MET A 21 9.78 -0.55 -6.43
C MET A 21 10.90 0.00 -7.33
N GLY A 22 10.98 1.32 -7.47
CA GLY A 22 12.03 1.99 -8.24
C GLY A 22 13.39 1.92 -7.55
N PHE A 23 13.44 2.17 -6.24
CA PHE A 23 14.67 2.16 -5.45
C PHE A 23 15.34 0.78 -5.47
N CYS A 24 14.56 -0.28 -5.34
CA CYS A 24 15.03 -1.66 -5.35
C CYS A 24 15.27 -2.21 -6.77
N GLY A 25 14.82 -1.51 -7.81
CA GLY A 25 14.98 -1.92 -9.20
C GLY A 25 14.23 -3.21 -9.55
N VAL A 26 13.07 -3.42 -8.91
CA VAL A 26 12.25 -4.62 -9.12
C VAL A 26 11.37 -4.47 -10.38
N PRO A 27 10.88 -5.59 -10.98
CA PRO A 27 9.99 -5.53 -12.13
C PRO A 27 8.74 -4.71 -11.87
N PHE A 28 8.24 -3.99 -12.89
CA PHE A 28 7.01 -3.21 -12.78
C PHE A 28 5.80 -4.12 -12.52
N GLU A 29 5.65 -5.18 -13.33
CA GLU A 29 4.61 -6.17 -13.13
C GLU A 29 4.99 -7.14 -12.00
N ASN A 30 4.01 -7.48 -11.16
CA ASN A 30 4.22 -8.49 -10.13
C ASN A 30 4.29 -9.88 -10.77
N ASP A 31 5.50 -10.41 -10.85
CA ASP A 31 5.81 -11.71 -11.43
C ASP A 31 5.69 -12.87 -10.42
N GLY A 32 5.30 -12.58 -9.17
CA GLY A 32 5.15 -13.56 -8.10
C GLY A 32 6.47 -14.15 -7.58
N VAL A 33 7.62 -13.63 -8.02
CA VAL A 33 8.93 -14.14 -7.62
C VAL A 33 9.38 -13.47 -6.33
N GLN A 34 9.59 -14.28 -5.28
CA GLN A 34 10.10 -13.80 -4.00
C GLN A 34 11.52 -13.29 -4.15
N ARG A 35 11.74 -12.03 -3.71
CA ARG A 35 13.05 -11.36 -3.64
C ARG A 35 13.33 -10.86 -2.23
N HIS A 36 14.50 -10.25 -2.01
CA HIS A 36 14.92 -9.66 -0.72
C HIS A 36 15.54 -8.26 -0.94
N GLU A 37 15.08 -7.55 -1.96
CA GLU A 37 15.69 -6.32 -2.44
C GLU A 37 15.46 -5.13 -1.50
N ILE A 38 14.44 -5.18 -0.65
CA ILE A 38 14.14 -4.11 0.33
C ILE A 38 15.31 -3.88 1.31
N LYS A 39 16.14 -4.88 1.54
CA LYS A 39 17.32 -4.78 2.41
C LYS A 39 18.36 -3.79 1.91
N ARG A 40 18.33 -3.41 0.63
CA ARG A 40 19.18 -2.33 0.08
C ARG A 40 19.01 -1.00 0.81
N VAL A 41 17.87 -0.79 1.47
CA VAL A 41 17.61 0.41 2.28
C VAL A 41 18.62 0.52 3.43
N GLU A 42 19.08 -0.59 3.99
CA GLU A 42 20.05 -0.60 5.09
C GLU A 42 21.39 0.05 4.68
N ASP A 43 21.84 -0.21 3.45
CA ASP A 43 23.06 0.41 2.90
C ASP A 43 22.94 1.93 2.75
N TRP A 44 21.69 2.45 2.70
CA TRP A 44 21.40 3.87 2.53
C TRP A 44 21.33 4.64 3.86
N ILE A 45 21.26 3.94 5.01
CA ILE A 45 21.16 4.55 6.34
C ILE A 45 22.30 5.55 6.62
N PRO A 46 23.58 5.24 6.34
CA PRO A 46 24.67 6.22 6.58
C PRO A 46 24.52 7.51 5.76
N HIS A 47 23.97 7.42 4.54
CA HIS A 47 23.69 8.59 3.71
C HIS A 47 22.56 9.44 4.33
N MET A 48 21.48 8.83 4.76
CA MET A 48 20.36 9.51 5.42
C MET A 48 20.82 10.22 6.72
N GLN A 49 21.65 9.56 7.51
CA GLN A 49 22.22 10.15 8.73
C GLN A 49 23.08 11.39 8.43
N LYS A 50 23.92 11.35 7.38
CA LYS A 50 24.72 12.51 6.94
C LYS A 50 23.87 13.70 6.51
N LEU A 51 22.67 13.45 5.99
CA LEU A 51 21.69 14.49 5.62
C LEU A 51 20.86 15.01 6.81
N GLY A 52 21.01 14.42 8.00
CA GLY A 52 20.20 14.76 9.16
C GLY A 52 18.76 14.24 9.08
N VAL A 53 18.50 13.23 8.25
CA VAL A 53 17.21 12.57 8.14
C VAL A 53 16.88 11.85 9.44
N ASN A 54 15.66 12.07 9.96
CA ASN A 54 15.15 11.42 11.16
C ASN A 54 13.76 10.78 10.96
N ALA A 55 13.25 10.80 9.73
CA ALA A 55 12.06 10.06 9.30
C ALA A 55 12.19 9.61 7.85
N VAL A 56 11.85 8.37 7.56
CA VAL A 56 11.69 7.85 6.19
C VAL A 56 10.21 7.64 5.92
N TYR A 57 9.75 8.17 4.79
CA TYR A 57 8.43 7.89 4.24
C TYR A 57 8.59 6.88 3.10
N PHE A 58 8.03 5.70 3.27
CA PHE A 58 7.94 4.72 2.21
C PHE A 58 6.64 4.93 1.41
N SER A 59 6.74 5.16 0.10
CA SER A 59 5.64 4.90 -0.82
C SER A 59 5.23 3.43 -0.69
N PRO A 60 4.05 2.99 -1.19
CA PRO A 60 3.48 1.71 -0.82
C PRO A 60 4.44 0.53 -0.90
N VAL A 61 4.45 -0.29 0.14
CA VAL A 61 5.31 -1.49 0.30
C VAL A 61 4.53 -2.80 0.23
N PHE A 62 3.19 -2.71 0.30
CA PHE A 62 2.34 -3.89 0.36
C PHE A 62 2.21 -4.59 -0.99
N GLU A 63 1.86 -5.88 -0.94
CA GLU A 63 1.64 -6.70 -2.14
C GLU A 63 0.70 -5.98 -3.11
N SER A 64 1.13 -5.82 -4.36
CA SER A 64 0.43 -5.02 -5.36
C SER A 64 0.47 -5.66 -6.76
N ASP A 65 -0.39 -5.17 -7.67
CA ASP A 65 -0.39 -5.62 -9.04
C ASP A 65 0.85 -5.11 -9.80
N THR A 66 1.19 -3.80 -9.62
CA THR A 66 2.29 -3.15 -10.35
C THR A 66 3.06 -2.15 -9.48
N HIS A 67 2.65 -0.89 -9.47
CA HIS A 67 3.39 0.27 -8.92
C HIS A 67 3.26 0.45 -7.40
N GLY A 68 2.59 -0.44 -6.68
CA GLY A 68 2.39 -0.34 -5.24
C GLY A 68 1.03 0.26 -4.84
N TYR A 69 0.47 1.19 -5.63
CA TYR A 69 -0.81 1.83 -5.31
C TYR A 69 -2.03 0.98 -5.66
N ASN A 70 -1.87 -0.13 -6.37
CA ASN A 70 -2.91 -1.12 -6.67
C ASN A 70 -2.75 -2.36 -5.77
N THR A 71 -3.00 -2.16 -4.49
CA THR A 71 -2.78 -3.14 -3.43
C THR A 71 -3.62 -4.41 -3.62
N ARG A 72 -2.98 -5.57 -3.47
CA ARG A 72 -3.61 -6.90 -3.42
C ARG A 72 -3.85 -7.40 -2.01
N ASP A 73 -2.91 -7.10 -1.11
CA ASP A 73 -2.93 -7.57 0.27
C ASP A 73 -2.18 -6.58 1.18
N TYR A 74 -2.87 -6.02 2.15
CA TYR A 74 -2.30 -5.07 3.12
C TYR A 74 -1.50 -5.74 4.25
N ARG A 75 -1.58 -7.07 4.38
CA ARG A 75 -0.91 -7.84 5.44
C ARG A 75 0.41 -8.44 4.99
N LYS A 76 0.78 -8.22 3.75
CA LYS A 76 1.96 -8.81 3.13
C LYS A 76 2.79 -7.75 2.42
N ILE A 77 4.10 -7.79 2.65
CA ILE A 77 5.06 -7.03 1.85
C ILE A 77 5.10 -7.61 0.43
N ASP A 78 5.22 -6.75 -0.55
CA ASP A 78 5.28 -7.15 -1.96
C ASP A 78 6.44 -8.15 -2.19
N VAL A 79 6.11 -9.29 -2.80
CA VAL A 79 7.09 -10.38 -3.02
C VAL A 79 8.32 -9.92 -3.79
N ARG A 80 8.16 -8.94 -4.65
CA ARG A 80 9.28 -8.35 -5.41
C ARG A 80 10.25 -7.60 -4.50
N LEU A 81 9.78 -7.04 -3.39
CA LEU A 81 10.59 -6.31 -2.41
C LEU A 81 11.21 -7.24 -1.37
N GLY A 82 10.41 -8.13 -0.78
CA GLY A 82 10.88 -8.98 0.29
C GLY A 82 9.78 -9.72 1.02
N THR A 83 10.13 -10.28 2.16
CA THR A 83 9.18 -10.84 3.13
C THR A 83 8.80 -9.81 4.20
N ASN A 84 7.80 -10.12 5.02
CA ASN A 84 7.45 -9.32 6.19
C ASN A 84 8.64 -9.23 7.17
N GLU A 85 9.41 -10.31 7.29
CA GLU A 85 10.62 -10.41 8.11
C GLU A 85 11.73 -9.49 7.59
N ASP A 86 11.98 -9.49 6.27
CA ASP A 86 12.95 -8.58 5.66
C ASP A 86 12.60 -7.11 5.94
N PHE A 87 11.33 -6.75 5.77
CA PHE A 87 10.90 -5.38 6.03
C PHE A 87 10.98 -5.02 7.51
N LYS A 88 10.67 -5.96 8.39
CA LYS A 88 10.86 -5.78 9.83
C LYS A 88 12.33 -5.51 10.18
N GLU A 89 13.26 -6.26 9.59
CA GLU A 89 14.70 -6.06 9.81
C GLU A 89 15.15 -4.66 9.35
N VAL A 90 14.66 -4.20 8.18
CA VAL A 90 14.90 -2.83 7.67
C VAL A 90 14.33 -1.78 8.65
N CYS A 91 13.11 -1.95 9.14
CA CYS A 91 12.52 -1.04 10.12
C CYS A 91 13.34 -1.00 11.42
N ASP A 92 13.76 -2.15 11.91
CA ASP A 92 14.60 -2.26 13.11
C ASP A 92 15.95 -1.56 12.91
N ALA A 93 16.55 -1.67 11.73
CA ALA A 93 17.82 -0.98 11.39
C ALA A 93 17.62 0.55 11.35
N LEU A 94 16.57 1.04 10.71
CA LEU A 94 16.22 2.46 10.69
C LEU A 94 15.96 3.00 12.10
N HIS A 95 15.20 2.28 12.92
CA HIS A 95 14.92 2.67 14.30
C HIS A 95 16.19 2.72 15.16
N ARG A 96 17.10 1.75 15.01
CA ARG A 96 18.42 1.78 15.69
C ARG A 96 19.26 2.98 15.26
N ALA A 97 19.08 3.46 14.04
CA ALA A 97 19.75 4.66 13.51
C ALA A 97 19.07 5.98 13.93
N GLY A 98 18.00 5.92 14.74
CA GLY A 98 17.22 7.09 15.16
C GLY A 98 16.25 7.63 14.10
N ILE A 99 15.97 6.84 13.05
CA ILE A 99 15.11 7.22 11.92
C ILE A 99 13.73 6.56 12.10
N ARG A 100 12.67 7.36 12.14
CA ARG A 100 11.28 6.89 12.18
C ARG A 100 10.85 6.38 10.81
N VAL A 101 9.93 5.41 10.81
CA VAL A 101 9.33 4.87 9.59
C VAL A 101 7.88 5.33 9.48
N VAL A 102 7.51 5.85 8.31
CA VAL A 102 6.14 6.20 7.93
C VAL A 102 5.80 5.45 6.66
N LEU A 103 4.66 4.76 6.65
CA LEU A 103 4.18 3.98 5.52
C LEU A 103 3.04 4.70 4.80
N ASP A 104 3.01 4.59 3.48
CA ASP A 104 1.89 5.03 2.66
C ASP A 104 0.71 4.08 2.84
N GLY A 105 -0.39 4.59 3.36
CA GLY A 105 -1.64 3.85 3.54
C GLY A 105 -2.62 4.16 2.41
N VAL A 106 -2.64 3.33 1.37
CA VAL A 106 -3.57 3.46 0.24
C VAL A 106 -4.92 2.85 0.61
N PHE A 107 -5.77 3.58 1.35
CA PHE A 107 -7.04 3.06 1.88
C PHE A 107 -8.28 3.50 1.08
N ASN A 108 -8.11 4.33 0.05
CA ASN A 108 -9.22 4.76 -0.81
C ASN A 108 -9.62 3.69 -1.83
N HIS A 109 -8.66 2.92 -2.32
CA HIS A 109 -8.85 1.93 -3.39
C HIS A 109 -7.87 0.77 -3.26
N VAL A 110 -8.12 -0.28 -4.02
CA VAL A 110 -7.28 -1.49 -4.12
C VAL A 110 -7.03 -1.85 -5.58
N GLY A 111 -6.07 -2.72 -5.83
CA GLY A 111 -5.85 -3.32 -7.13
C GLY A 111 -6.94 -4.33 -7.50
N ARG A 112 -7.04 -4.65 -8.78
CA ARG A 112 -7.96 -5.70 -9.25
C ARG A 112 -7.59 -7.09 -8.75
N GLY A 113 -6.32 -7.30 -8.36
CA GLY A 113 -5.84 -8.54 -7.73
C GLY A 113 -6.25 -8.72 -6.27
N PHE A 114 -6.90 -7.73 -5.63
CA PHE A 114 -7.38 -7.83 -4.26
C PHE A 114 -8.36 -9.00 -4.08
N ALA A 115 -8.15 -9.85 -3.09
CA ALA A 115 -8.83 -11.14 -2.96
C ALA A 115 -10.36 -11.02 -2.96
N GLN A 116 -10.91 -10.04 -2.24
CA GLN A 116 -12.36 -9.78 -2.17
C GLN A 116 -12.90 -9.26 -3.50
N PHE A 117 -12.13 -8.48 -4.25
CA PHE A 117 -12.54 -8.06 -5.59
C PHE A 117 -12.49 -9.22 -6.59
N GLN A 118 -11.51 -10.10 -6.47
CA GLN A 118 -11.43 -11.33 -7.26
C GLN A 118 -12.63 -12.27 -6.98
N ASP A 119 -13.15 -12.27 -5.75
CA ASP A 119 -14.38 -12.99 -5.44
C ASP A 119 -15.59 -12.37 -6.16
N VAL A 120 -15.72 -11.02 -6.14
CA VAL A 120 -16.76 -10.31 -6.90
C VAL A 120 -16.62 -10.56 -8.41
N ILE A 121 -15.40 -10.67 -8.94
CA ILE A 121 -15.18 -11.01 -10.35
C ILE A 121 -15.75 -12.40 -10.68
N ARG A 122 -15.55 -13.40 -9.83
CA ARG A 122 -16.00 -14.78 -10.05
C ARG A 122 -17.50 -14.99 -9.77
N ASN A 123 -17.98 -14.44 -8.64
CA ASN A 123 -19.30 -14.77 -8.11
C ASN A 123 -20.38 -13.68 -8.38
N ARG A 124 -19.98 -12.55 -8.97
CA ARG A 124 -20.86 -11.43 -9.35
C ARG A 124 -21.76 -11.01 -8.18
N GLU A 125 -23.07 -10.91 -8.42
CA GLU A 125 -24.10 -10.51 -7.43
C GLU A 125 -24.18 -11.46 -6.22
N ASN A 126 -23.66 -12.69 -6.34
CA ASN A 126 -23.64 -13.68 -5.26
C ASN A 126 -22.42 -13.56 -4.33
N SER A 127 -21.48 -12.67 -4.63
CA SER A 127 -20.33 -12.45 -3.77
C SER A 127 -20.75 -11.72 -2.48
N PRO A 128 -20.28 -12.17 -1.29
CA PRO A 128 -20.51 -11.45 -0.05
C PRO A 128 -19.78 -10.11 0.00
N TYR A 129 -18.86 -9.85 -0.92
CA TYR A 129 -18.01 -8.67 -0.95
C TYR A 129 -18.49 -7.57 -1.92
N VAL A 130 -19.66 -7.69 -2.55
CA VAL A 130 -20.16 -6.66 -3.49
C VAL A 130 -20.19 -5.28 -2.82
N ASN A 131 -20.67 -5.19 -1.58
CA ASN A 131 -20.77 -3.93 -0.83
C ASN A 131 -19.43 -3.42 -0.26
N TRP A 132 -18.34 -4.13 -0.47
CA TRP A 132 -16.99 -3.68 -0.12
C TRP A 132 -16.48 -2.61 -1.08
N PHE A 133 -17.04 -2.58 -2.29
CA PHE A 133 -16.63 -1.68 -3.35
C PHE A 133 -17.70 -0.65 -3.67
N TYR A 134 -17.27 0.53 -4.06
CA TYR A 134 -18.19 1.63 -4.28
C TYR A 134 -18.81 1.55 -5.66
N ARG A 135 -20.18 1.57 -5.71
CA ARG A 135 -20.98 1.61 -6.95
C ARG A 135 -20.66 0.52 -7.97
N ILE A 136 -20.68 -0.75 -7.56
CA ILE A 136 -20.64 -1.85 -8.56
C ILE A 136 -22.00 -1.93 -9.27
N ASP A 137 -21.94 -1.97 -10.61
CA ASP A 137 -23.09 -2.18 -11.49
C ASP A 137 -22.80 -3.34 -12.44
N PHE A 138 -23.55 -4.44 -12.32
CA PHE A 138 -23.42 -5.62 -13.16
C PHE A 138 -24.18 -5.51 -14.48
N GLY A 139 -24.94 -4.42 -14.71
CA GLY A 139 -25.53 -4.06 -16.00
C GLY A 139 -24.61 -3.20 -16.88
N GLY A 140 -23.54 -2.66 -16.27
CA GLY A 140 -22.54 -1.83 -16.95
C GLY A 140 -21.30 -2.58 -17.38
N ASN A 141 -20.30 -1.84 -17.86
CA ASN A 141 -19.01 -2.40 -18.24
C ASN A 141 -17.87 -1.43 -17.95
N SER A 142 -16.72 -1.95 -17.56
CA SER A 142 -15.48 -1.20 -17.44
C SER A 142 -14.64 -1.32 -18.73
N ASN A 143 -13.48 -0.66 -18.77
CA ASN A 143 -12.52 -0.83 -19.88
C ASN A 143 -11.91 -2.24 -19.95
N TYR A 144 -12.10 -3.08 -18.92
CA TYR A 144 -11.70 -4.49 -18.93
C TYR A 144 -12.70 -5.41 -19.65
N ASN A 145 -13.86 -4.85 -20.04
CA ASN A 145 -14.92 -5.56 -20.78
C ASN A 145 -15.37 -6.87 -20.10
N ASP A 146 -15.47 -6.85 -18.79
CA ASP A 146 -15.74 -8.02 -17.94
C ASP A 146 -17.18 -8.06 -17.37
N GLY A 147 -18.10 -7.27 -17.99
CA GLY A 147 -19.52 -7.28 -17.67
C GLY A 147 -19.88 -6.68 -16.33
N ARG A 148 -19.10 -5.70 -15.89
CA ARG A 148 -19.38 -4.87 -14.71
C ARG A 148 -18.75 -3.50 -14.84
N TRP A 149 -19.45 -2.51 -14.31
CA TRP A 149 -18.90 -1.19 -14.06
C TRP A 149 -18.72 -1.00 -12.56
N TYR A 150 -17.71 -0.25 -12.15
CA TYR A 150 -17.46 0.14 -10.77
C TYR A 150 -16.74 1.48 -10.74
N GLU A 151 -16.80 2.19 -9.63
CA GLU A 151 -16.03 3.41 -9.49
C GLU A 151 -14.55 3.09 -9.22
N GLY A 152 -13.68 3.60 -10.09
CA GLY A 152 -12.23 3.62 -9.88
C GLY A 152 -11.75 4.98 -9.36
N TRP A 153 -10.50 5.04 -8.90
CA TRP A 153 -9.88 6.29 -8.52
C TRP A 153 -9.68 7.17 -9.76
N GLU A 154 -10.33 8.34 -9.77
CA GLU A 154 -10.27 9.29 -10.90
C GLU A 154 -10.51 8.65 -12.29
N GLY A 155 -11.36 7.64 -12.35
CA GLY A 155 -11.68 6.92 -13.59
C GLY A 155 -10.70 5.81 -13.97
N CYS A 156 -9.67 5.54 -13.15
CA CYS A 156 -8.75 4.43 -13.35
C CYS A 156 -9.37 3.14 -12.83
N PHE A 157 -9.77 2.23 -13.73
CA PHE A 157 -10.44 0.97 -13.38
C PHE A 157 -9.52 -0.12 -12.80
N ASP A 158 -8.21 0.05 -12.88
CA ASP A 158 -7.22 -0.77 -12.16
C ASP A 158 -7.12 -0.43 -10.66
N LEU A 159 -7.72 0.70 -10.24
CA LEU A 159 -7.76 1.22 -8.87
C LEU A 159 -9.20 1.21 -8.36
N VAL A 160 -9.65 0.05 -7.89
CA VAL A 160 -11.05 -0.21 -7.50
C VAL A 160 -11.37 0.48 -6.19
N LYS A 161 -12.32 1.42 -6.20
CA LYS A 161 -12.67 2.22 -5.03
C LYS A 161 -13.33 1.40 -3.94
N LEU A 162 -12.81 1.48 -2.72
CA LEU A 162 -13.38 0.86 -1.53
C LEU A 162 -14.60 1.65 -1.02
N ASN A 163 -15.55 0.93 -0.44
CA ASN A 163 -16.69 1.52 0.25
C ASN A 163 -16.39 1.69 1.74
N LEU A 164 -15.78 2.81 2.11
CA LEU A 164 -15.45 3.12 3.51
C LEU A 164 -16.67 3.41 4.40
N GLN A 165 -17.88 3.40 3.87
CA GLN A 165 -19.12 3.41 4.65
C GLN A 165 -19.50 2.01 5.15
N ASN A 166 -18.89 0.96 4.58
CA ASN A 166 -19.10 -0.41 5.03
C ASN A 166 -18.19 -0.70 6.23
N PRO A 167 -18.75 -1.03 7.41
CA PRO A 167 -17.95 -1.27 8.61
C PRO A 167 -17.00 -2.48 8.48
N ASP A 168 -17.34 -3.49 7.67
CA ASP A 168 -16.46 -4.64 7.45
C ASP A 168 -15.19 -4.25 6.71
N VAL A 169 -15.29 -3.30 5.75
CA VAL A 169 -14.13 -2.73 5.06
C VAL A 169 -13.25 -1.97 6.04
N VAL A 170 -13.86 -1.12 6.88
CA VAL A 170 -13.13 -0.33 7.87
C VAL A 170 -12.43 -1.24 8.88
N ASN A 171 -13.14 -2.25 9.40
CA ASN A 171 -12.55 -3.22 10.33
C ASN A 171 -11.37 -3.97 9.70
N TYR A 172 -11.51 -4.43 8.45
CA TYR A 172 -10.43 -5.09 7.73
C TYR A 172 -9.17 -4.22 7.58
N LEU A 173 -9.36 -2.90 7.38
CA LEU A 173 -8.25 -1.95 7.23
C LEU A 173 -7.60 -1.55 8.56
N LEU A 174 -8.32 -1.70 9.69
CA LEU A 174 -7.83 -1.38 11.03
C LEU A 174 -7.11 -2.56 11.71
N ASP A 175 -7.32 -3.81 11.25
CA ASP A 175 -6.66 -5.03 11.74
C ASP A 175 -5.19 -5.12 11.26
#